data_a3d28fbd7f69a463b6f072026db3622b
#
_entry.id   a3d28fbd7f69a463b6f072026db3622b
#
_cell.length_a   1.000
_cell.length_b   1.000
_cell.length_c   1.000
_cell.angle_alpha   90.00
_cell.angle_beta   90.00
_cell.angle_gamma   90.00
#
_symmetry.space_group_name_H-M   'P 1'
#
loop_
_entity.id
_entity.type
_entity.pdbx_description
1 polymer ?
#
loop_
_entity_poly.entity_id
_entity_poly.type
_entity_poly.pdbx_seq_one_letter_code
_entity_poly.pdbx_strand_id
1 'polypeptide(L)'
;MESFTILQEDLLLSNLYLFGIMNEQWHLAVNRKQSGPHSREELKTILQSINLDGSDVKVWLPSMPEWVHPASVDGLLSSDSPLPIPSSDGVESSEFNPYAPPQTVAALEEPLAELGNHRFEVMKCLSVGWAITKANLGQLLLFLVVMIGISIFVALPFEIAIAVLGGEFTSQEPLVQDGPAAILTVVSGLVQQLVGVFLGLGAIRFQLNHLRRSTPAISDLFTGGPHFLNAVIAYILFALAVVIGLVLLIIPGIYIMIRLAPHQILVVDRRMGPIEALKASWSITQGNVLSLIGLGLMGLLIVLGGTLALLVGLIWAIPTVYLAWVAAYHTMAYGEASLSQHEG
;
A
#
# COMPACT_ATOMS: atom_id res chain seq x y z
N MET A 1 27.21 40.66 11.15
CA MET A 1 26.47 39.60 10.41
C MET A 1 26.53 38.23 11.09
N GLU A 2 27.56 37.95 11.87
CA GLU A 2 27.69 36.65 12.57
C GLU A 2 26.74 36.43 13.74
N SER A 3 26.29 37.50 14.42
CA SER A 3 25.37 37.35 15.57
C SER A 3 23.94 37.02 15.19
N PHE A 4 23.54 37.19 13.93
CA PHE A 4 22.18 36.85 13.46
C PHE A 4 22.06 35.39 13.07
N THR A 5 23.15 34.74 12.65
CA THR A 5 23.20 33.34 12.25
C THR A 5 23.12 32.39 13.48
N ILE A 6 23.79 32.78 14.58
CA ILE A 6 23.81 32.00 15.83
C ILE A 6 22.41 31.98 16.49
N LEU A 7 21.69 33.09 16.45
CA LEU A 7 20.33 33.18 16.99
C LEU A 7 19.32 32.35 16.17
N GLN A 8 19.55 32.17 14.89
CA GLN A 8 18.68 31.39 14.02
C GLN A 8 18.93 29.88 14.15
N GLU A 9 20.17 29.46 14.40
CA GLU A 9 20.49 28.06 14.71
C GLU A 9 19.95 27.64 16.08
N ASP A 10 20.07 28.49 17.10
CA ASP A 10 19.52 28.21 18.43
C ASP A 10 17.98 28.16 18.43
N LEU A 11 17.32 28.97 17.62
CA LEU A 11 15.85 28.93 17.43
C LEU A 11 15.39 27.69 16.68
N LEU A 12 16.16 27.22 15.69
CA LEU A 12 15.89 25.99 14.96
C LEU A 12 16.11 24.74 15.83
N LEU A 13 17.19 24.72 16.61
CA LEU A 13 17.47 23.63 17.56
C LEU A 13 16.45 23.60 18.69
N SER A 14 16.03 24.77 19.21
CA SER A 14 14.97 24.88 20.22
C SER A 14 13.61 24.41 19.68
N ASN A 15 13.26 24.73 18.42
CA ASN A 15 12.03 24.23 17.78
C ASN A 15 12.09 22.72 17.48
N LEU A 16 13.25 22.19 17.06
CA LEU A 16 13.45 20.75 16.88
C LEU A 16 13.37 19.98 18.20
N TYR A 17 13.88 20.56 19.30
CA TYR A 17 13.76 19.99 20.64
C TYR A 17 12.32 20.02 21.16
N LEU A 18 11.59 21.11 20.94
CA LEU A 18 10.17 21.23 21.29
C LEU A 18 9.29 20.30 20.45
N PHE A 19 9.59 20.09 19.16
CA PHE A 19 8.87 19.17 18.29
C PHE A 19 9.14 17.69 18.65
N GLY A 20 10.36 17.37 19.12
CA GLY A 20 10.71 16.04 19.62
C GLY A 20 10.01 15.69 20.94
N ILE A 21 9.85 16.66 21.83
CA ILE A 21 9.18 16.46 23.14
C ILE A 21 7.65 16.33 22.97
N MET A 22 7.05 16.94 21.95
CA MET A 22 5.61 16.89 21.71
C MET A 22 5.11 15.58 21.08
N ASN A 23 5.99 14.67 20.67
CA ASN A 23 5.59 13.44 19.96
C ASN A 23 6.17 12.16 20.57
N GLU A 24 6.58 12.18 21.84
CA GLU A 24 6.98 10.96 22.55
C GLU A 24 5.74 10.09 22.81
N GLN A 25 5.62 9.00 22.08
CA GLN A 25 4.54 8.01 22.22
C GLN A 25 4.98 6.91 23.19
N TRP A 26 4.54 7.02 24.45
CA TRP A 26 4.81 6.06 25.48
C TRP A 26 3.82 4.91 25.49
N HIS A 27 4.31 3.72 25.75
CA HIS A 27 3.51 2.53 25.98
C HIS A 27 3.70 2.07 27.42
N LEU A 28 2.61 1.63 28.05
CA LEU A 28 2.58 1.16 29.43
C LEU A 28 2.11 -0.30 29.46
N ALA A 29 2.78 -1.12 30.25
CA ALA A 29 2.33 -2.47 30.56
C ALA A 29 2.14 -2.61 32.06
N VAL A 30 0.94 -3.03 32.49
CA VAL A 30 0.60 -3.30 33.87
C VAL A 30 0.03 -4.70 33.98
N ASN A 31 0.66 -5.55 34.78
CA ASN A 31 0.24 -6.96 34.96
C ASN A 31 -0.01 -7.66 33.61
N ARG A 32 0.92 -7.51 32.66
CA ARG A 32 0.90 -8.09 31.31
C ARG A 32 -0.17 -7.54 30.36
N LYS A 33 -0.91 -6.49 30.74
CA LYS A 33 -1.82 -5.77 29.84
C LYS A 33 -1.15 -4.51 29.34
N GLN A 34 -1.04 -4.37 28.02
CA GLN A 34 -0.45 -3.19 27.38
C GLN A 34 -1.53 -2.14 27.11
N SER A 35 -1.16 -0.87 27.25
CA SER A 35 -1.93 0.31 26.85
C SER A 35 -1.03 1.38 26.23
N GLY A 36 -1.56 2.21 25.37
CA GLY A 36 -0.84 3.29 24.67
C GLY A 36 -1.23 3.36 23.20
N PRO A 37 -0.73 4.32 22.46
CA PRO A 37 0.28 5.31 22.89
C PRO A 37 -0.28 6.39 23.83
N HIS A 38 0.53 6.82 24.79
CA HIS A 38 0.24 7.89 25.73
C HIS A 38 1.28 9.02 25.61
N SER A 39 0.88 10.25 25.85
CA SER A 39 1.84 11.34 26.05
C SER A 39 2.58 11.17 27.38
N ARG A 40 3.74 11.82 27.54
CA ARG A 40 4.53 11.76 28.78
C ARG A 40 3.74 12.24 30.00
N GLU A 41 2.89 13.24 29.82
CA GLU A 41 2.04 13.81 30.88
C GLU A 41 0.92 12.85 31.28
N GLU A 42 0.25 12.23 30.31
CA GLU A 42 -0.76 11.20 30.55
C GLU A 42 -0.16 9.98 31.25
N LEU A 43 1.03 9.55 30.81
CA LEU A 43 1.73 8.43 31.43
C LEU A 43 2.05 8.71 32.91
N LYS A 44 2.54 9.92 33.25
CA LYS A 44 2.77 10.33 34.62
C LYS A 44 1.50 10.26 35.46
N THR A 45 0.40 10.76 34.94
CA THR A 45 -0.91 10.75 35.62
C THR A 45 -1.38 9.32 35.88
N ILE A 46 -1.22 8.43 34.89
CA ILE A 46 -1.57 7.02 35.02
C ILE A 46 -0.67 6.33 36.05
N LEU A 47 0.64 6.57 36.03
CA LEU A 47 1.59 5.98 36.98
C LEU A 47 1.36 6.44 38.42
N GLN A 48 0.90 7.67 38.64
CA GLN A 48 0.51 8.17 39.94
C GLN A 48 -0.79 7.54 40.49
N SER A 49 -1.66 7.08 39.59
CA SER A 49 -2.93 6.42 39.96
C SER A 49 -2.79 4.92 40.21
N ILE A 50 -1.67 4.30 39.81
CA ILE A 50 -1.41 2.88 39.98
C ILE A 50 -0.55 2.65 41.21
N ASN A 51 -0.94 1.68 42.06
CA ASN A 51 -0.08 1.24 43.13
C ASN A 51 1.10 0.46 42.55
N LEU A 52 2.28 1.07 42.57
CA LEU A 52 3.52 0.50 42.02
C LEU A 52 4.07 -0.64 42.90
N ASP A 53 3.69 -0.68 44.20
CA ASP A 53 4.08 -1.74 45.12
C ASP A 53 3.27 -3.01 44.88
N GLY A 54 3.90 -3.97 44.19
CA GLY A 54 3.30 -5.29 43.88
C GLY A 54 2.70 -5.46 42.50
N SER A 55 2.75 -4.43 41.67
CA SER A 55 2.34 -4.54 40.26
C SER A 55 3.55 -4.66 39.32
N ASP A 56 3.51 -5.59 38.34
CA ASP A 56 4.52 -5.67 37.30
C ASP A 56 4.22 -4.55 36.25
N VAL A 57 4.87 -3.38 36.49
CA VAL A 57 4.67 -2.18 35.67
C VAL A 57 5.92 -1.91 34.85
N LYS A 58 5.77 -1.80 33.53
CA LYS A 58 6.85 -1.49 32.60
C LYS A 58 6.40 -0.41 31.61
N VAL A 59 7.36 0.39 31.17
CA VAL A 59 7.16 1.44 30.15
C VAL A 59 8.11 1.25 28.98
N TRP A 60 7.69 1.67 27.82
CA TRP A 60 8.48 1.56 26.60
C TRP A 60 8.23 2.76 25.68
N LEU A 61 9.28 3.20 24.99
CA LEU A 61 9.27 4.22 23.98
C LEU A 61 9.89 3.62 22.69
N PRO A 62 9.46 3.98 21.47
CA PRO A 62 10.02 3.45 20.22
C PRO A 62 11.55 3.58 20.05
N SER A 63 12.18 4.50 20.81
CA SER A 63 13.64 4.66 20.83
C SER A 63 14.35 3.70 21.82
N MET A 64 13.63 2.94 22.65
CA MET A 64 14.18 2.03 23.63
C MET A 64 14.29 0.60 23.09
N PRO A 65 15.40 -0.14 23.34
CA PRO A 65 15.56 -1.51 22.87
C PRO A 65 14.64 -2.51 23.58
N GLU A 66 14.22 -2.21 24.81
CA GLU A 66 13.40 -3.11 25.63
C GLU A 66 12.48 -2.35 26.59
N TRP A 67 11.52 -3.05 27.18
CA TRP A 67 10.65 -2.54 28.23
C TRP A 67 11.41 -2.33 29.54
N VAL A 68 11.31 -1.13 30.11
CA VAL A 68 12.03 -0.76 31.34
C VAL A 68 11.04 -0.43 32.46
N HIS A 69 11.50 -0.57 33.70
CA HIS A 69 10.70 -0.14 34.85
C HIS A 69 10.59 1.38 34.87
N PRO A 70 9.41 1.99 35.22
CA PRO A 70 9.24 3.43 35.24
C PRO A 70 10.26 4.19 36.06
N ALA A 71 10.80 3.58 37.12
CA ALA A 71 11.82 4.19 38.00
C ALA A 71 13.21 4.31 37.32
N SER A 72 13.48 3.60 36.24
CA SER A 72 14.73 3.69 35.49
C SER A 72 14.72 4.79 34.42
N VAL A 73 13.60 5.53 34.29
CA VAL A 73 13.47 6.62 33.31
C VAL A 73 13.47 7.96 34.06
N ASP A 74 14.48 8.78 33.78
CA ASP A 74 14.64 10.08 34.43
C ASP A 74 13.42 10.97 34.23
N GLY A 75 12.88 11.46 35.37
CA GLY A 75 11.78 12.42 35.39
C GLY A 75 10.39 11.83 35.08
N LEU A 76 10.22 10.51 35.08
CA LEU A 76 8.90 9.87 34.99
C LEU A 76 8.23 9.69 36.36
N LEU A 77 9.01 9.38 37.41
CA LEU A 77 8.56 9.32 38.81
C LEU A 77 9.30 10.37 39.61
N SER A 78 8.63 11.04 40.56
CA SER A 78 9.29 11.94 41.51
C SER A 78 10.23 11.11 42.38
N SER A 79 11.49 11.53 42.44
CA SER A 79 12.58 10.88 43.15
C SER A 79 12.33 10.85 44.65
N ASP A 80 11.87 9.73 45.19
CA ASP A 80 12.15 9.28 46.53
C ASP A 80 11.80 7.78 46.65
N SER A 81 12.76 6.94 46.35
CA SER A 81 13.07 5.62 46.92
C SER A 81 13.81 4.72 45.92
N PRO A 82 14.97 4.22 46.23
CA PRO A 82 15.65 3.20 45.40
C PRO A 82 15.07 1.82 45.73
N LEU A 83 14.41 1.20 44.74
CA LEU A 83 14.00 -0.19 44.82
C LEU A 83 15.05 -1.12 44.15
N PRO A 84 15.26 -2.33 44.70
CA PRO A 84 16.29 -3.25 44.24
C PRO A 84 16.00 -3.81 42.85
N ILE A 85 17.01 -3.82 42.00
CA ILE A 85 17.02 -4.40 40.67
C ILE A 85 17.09 -5.93 40.80
N PRO A 86 16.16 -6.74 40.27
CA PRO A 86 16.34 -8.17 40.18
C PRO A 86 17.26 -8.48 38.99
N SER A 87 18.33 -9.23 39.28
CA SER A 87 19.28 -9.73 38.30
C SER A 87 18.64 -10.73 37.33
N SER A 88 18.92 -10.53 36.04
CA SER A 88 18.50 -11.42 34.95
C SER A 88 19.45 -12.63 34.87
N ASP A 89 19.00 -13.81 35.30
CA ASP A 89 19.58 -15.07 34.86
C ASP A 89 18.51 -15.92 34.19
N GLY A 90 18.79 -16.16 32.96
CA GLY A 90 18.42 -17.17 31.98
C GLY A 90 17.17 -18.03 32.19
N VAL A 91 16.30 -18.01 31.19
CA VAL A 91 15.71 -19.23 30.61
C VAL A 91 15.17 -18.90 29.22
N GLU A 92 15.73 -19.55 28.18
CA GLU A 92 15.11 -19.66 26.85
C GLU A 92 13.85 -20.53 26.94
N SER A 93 12.70 -19.93 26.70
CA SER A 93 11.50 -20.64 26.25
C SER A 93 10.75 -19.74 25.29
N SER A 94 10.42 -20.27 24.11
CA SER A 94 9.66 -19.63 23.05
C SER A 94 8.17 -19.46 23.44
N GLU A 95 7.93 -18.88 24.62
CA GLU A 95 6.60 -18.52 25.08
C GLU A 95 6.33 -17.06 24.75
N PHE A 96 5.08 -16.79 24.36
CA PHE A 96 4.52 -15.47 24.13
C PHE A 96 5.05 -14.46 25.16
N ASN A 97 5.93 -13.55 24.71
CA ASN A 97 6.48 -12.50 25.53
C ASN A 97 5.49 -11.33 25.63
N PRO A 98 4.73 -11.16 26.72
CA PRO A 98 3.76 -10.08 26.86
C PRO A 98 4.41 -8.69 26.97
N TYR A 99 5.76 -8.64 27.11
CA TYR A 99 6.55 -7.43 27.14
C TYR A 99 7.37 -7.22 25.86
N ALA A 100 7.07 -7.97 24.79
CA ALA A 100 7.62 -7.62 23.49
C ALA A 100 7.19 -6.18 23.16
N PRO A 101 8.12 -5.31 22.67
CA PRO A 101 7.75 -3.97 22.22
C PRO A 101 6.54 -4.08 21.31
N PRO A 102 5.54 -3.17 21.39
CA PRO A 102 4.45 -3.16 20.43
C PRO A 102 5.07 -3.21 19.05
N GLN A 103 4.75 -4.23 18.28
CA GLN A 103 5.24 -4.31 16.90
C GLN A 103 4.65 -3.08 16.20
N THR A 104 5.43 -2.00 16.16
CA THR A 104 5.13 -0.91 15.24
C THR A 104 5.04 -1.54 13.86
N VAL A 105 4.15 -1.02 13.02
CA VAL A 105 3.97 -1.53 11.64
C VAL A 105 5.29 -1.55 10.86
N ALA A 106 6.34 -0.87 11.34
CA ALA A 106 7.73 -0.95 10.88
C ALA A 106 8.48 -2.21 11.37
N ALA A 107 8.05 -2.88 12.45
CA ALA A 107 8.69 -4.10 12.97
C ALA A 107 8.05 -5.39 12.38
N LEU A 108 7.01 -5.26 11.56
CA LEU A 108 6.58 -6.29 10.62
C LEU A 108 7.33 -6.16 9.27
N GLU A 109 8.53 -5.64 9.26
CA GLU A 109 9.51 -6.11 8.32
C GLU A 109 9.94 -7.51 8.78
N GLU A 110 9.04 -8.49 8.62
CA GLU A 110 9.52 -9.83 8.29
C GLU A 110 10.66 -9.62 7.28
N PRO A 111 11.85 -10.25 7.47
CA PRO A 111 12.91 -10.17 6.48
C PRO A 111 12.22 -10.43 5.16
N LEU A 112 12.12 -9.38 4.32
CA LEU A 112 11.29 -9.36 3.10
C LEU A 112 11.66 -10.63 2.38
N ALA A 113 10.82 -11.66 2.45
CA ALA A 113 11.13 -12.97 1.91
C ALA A 113 11.66 -12.73 0.51
N GLU A 114 12.85 -13.22 0.21
CA GLU A 114 13.50 -12.93 -1.07
C GLU A 114 12.48 -13.20 -2.16
N LEU A 115 12.25 -12.21 -3.04
CA LEU A 115 11.30 -12.35 -4.11
C LEU A 115 11.74 -13.55 -4.95
N GLY A 116 10.94 -14.60 -4.93
CA GLY A 116 11.15 -15.76 -5.75
C GLY A 116 10.96 -15.42 -7.23
N ASN A 117 11.30 -16.40 -8.05
CA ASN A 117 10.91 -16.42 -9.47
C ASN A 117 10.27 -17.78 -9.73
N HIS A 118 9.06 -17.93 -9.23
CA HIS A 118 8.31 -19.18 -9.34
C HIS A 118 7.46 -19.17 -10.60
N ARG A 119 7.32 -20.36 -11.22
CA ARG A 119 6.38 -20.54 -12.33
C ARG A 119 4.96 -20.59 -11.79
N PHE A 120 4.00 -20.07 -12.57
CA PHE A 120 2.59 -20.14 -12.25
C PHE A 120 1.78 -20.79 -13.38
N GLU A 121 0.68 -21.40 -13.01
CA GLU A 121 -0.29 -21.97 -13.94
C GLU A 121 -1.46 -21.01 -14.16
N VAL A 122 -1.72 -20.68 -15.43
CA VAL A 122 -2.76 -19.72 -15.84
C VAL A 122 -4.14 -20.14 -15.31
N MET A 123 -4.50 -21.41 -15.49
CA MET A 123 -5.82 -21.92 -15.07
C MET A 123 -5.99 -21.89 -13.57
N LYS A 124 -4.94 -22.14 -12.80
CA LYS A 124 -4.95 -22.07 -11.35
C LYS A 124 -5.19 -20.62 -10.86
N CYS A 125 -4.51 -19.65 -11.43
CA CYS A 125 -4.74 -18.24 -11.10
C CYS A 125 -6.17 -17.80 -11.45
N LEU A 126 -6.70 -18.23 -12.57
CA LEU A 126 -8.08 -17.95 -12.98
C LEU A 126 -9.09 -18.62 -12.05
N SER A 127 -8.86 -19.88 -11.63
CA SER A 127 -9.74 -20.58 -10.69
C SER A 127 -9.77 -19.89 -9.32
N VAL A 128 -8.63 -19.44 -8.81
CA VAL A 128 -8.54 -18.65 -7.58
C VAL A 128 -9.29 -17.33 -7.72
N GLY A 129 -9.05 -16.58 -8.81
CA GLY A 129 -9.77 -15.35 -9.09
C GLY A 129 -11.28 -15.55 -9.15
N TRP A 130 -11.75 -16.62 -9.81
CA TRP A 130 -13.16 -16.99 -9.87
C TRP A 130 -13.73 -17.38 -8.52
N ALA A 131 -13.02 -18.18 -7.72
CA ALA A 131 -13.46 -18.59 -6.38
C ALA A 131 -13.65 -17.38 -5.46
N ILE A 132 -12.67 -16.46 -5.43
CA ILE A 132 -12.76 -15.25 -4.63
C ILE A 132 -13.90 -14.34 -5.13
N THR A 133 -14.06 -14.18 -6.44
CA THR A 133 -15.13 -13.38 -7.03
C THR A 133 -16.50 -13.91 -6.64
N LYS A 134 -16.74 -15.23 -6.73
CA LYS A 134 -18.01 -15.83 -6.32
C LYS A 134 -18.31 -15.61 -4.84
N ALA A 135 -17.30 -15.77 -3.99
CA ALA A 135 -17.46 -15.65 -2.54
C ALA A 135 -17.73 -14.21 -2.09
N ASN A 136 -17.20 -13.21 -2.82
CA ASN A 136 -17.18 -11.82 -2.37
C ASN A 136 -17.78 -10.84 -3.40
N LEU A 137 -18.66 -11.32 -4.29
CA LEU A 137 -19.18 -10.55 -5.42
C LEU A 137 -19.76 -9.19 -5.00
N GLY A 138 -20.58 -9.17 -3.93
CA GLY A 138 -21.21 -7.94 -3.45
C GLY A 138 -20.19 -6.86 -3.05
N GLN A 139 -19.13 -7.25 -2.35
CA GLN A 139 -18.08 -6.33 -1.91
C GLN A 139 -17.21 -5.85 -3.08
N LEU A 140 -16.90 -6.73 -4.04
CA LEU A 140 -16.16 -6.40 -5.26
C LEU A 140 -16.97 -5.45 -6.16
N LEU A 141 -18.29 -5.65 -6.27
CA LEU A 141 -19.16 -4.75 -7.01
C LEU A 141 -19.28 -3.39 -6.33
N LEU A 142 -19.47 -3.36 -5.02
CA LEU A 142 -19.53 -2.10 -4.28
C LEU A 142 -18.22 -1.31 -4.46
N PHE A 143 -17.08 -1.99 -4.37
CA PHE A 143 -15.78 -1.39 -4.63
C PHE A 143 -15.68 -0.83 -6.07
N LEU A 144 -16.12 -1.58 -7.08
CA LEU A 144 -16.14 -1.15 -8.46
C LEU A 144 -17.04 0.08 -8.68
N VAL A 145 -18.23 0.08 -8.08
CA VAL A 145 -19.16 1.21 -8.15
C VAL A 145 -18.55 2.47 -7.53
N VAL A 146 -17.89 2.34 -6.39
CA VAL A 146 -17.20 3.46 -5.73
C VAL A 146 -16.06 3.99 -6.60
N MET A 147 -15.25 3.10 -7.18
CA MET A 147 -14.18 3.45 -8.12
C MET A 147 -14.71 4.25 -9.33
N ILE A 148 -15.74 3.73 -9.97
CA ILE A 148 -16.40 4.39 -11.12
C ILE A 148 -17.01 5.73 -10.70
N GLY A 149 -17.69 5.76 -9.56
CA GLY A 149 -18.31 6.98 -9.02
C GLY A 149 -17.29 8.10 -8.79
N ILE A 150 -16.15 7.79 -8.17
CA ILE A 150 -15.05 8.75 -7.97
C ILE A 150 -14.50 9.21 -9.32
N SER A 151 -14.27 8.30 -10.26
CA SER A 151 -13.73 8.63 -11.59
C SER A 151 -14.69 9.57 -12.35
N ILE A 152 -15.97 9.30 -12.34
CA ILE A 152 -16.99 10.17 -12.95
C ILE A 152 -17.06 11.52 -12.24
N PHE A 153 -17.06 11.53 -10.90
CA PHE A 153 -17.10 12.76 -10.11
C PHE A 153 -15.94 13.69 -10.43
N VAL A 154 -14.76 13.15 -10.65
CA VAL A 154 -13.57 13.92 -11.02
C VAL A 154 -13.62 14.35 -12.49
N ALA A 155 -14.09 13.50 -13.39
CA ALA A 155 -14.14 13.80 -14.81
C ALA A 155 -15.21 14.85 -15.16
N LEU A 156 -16.39 14.76 -14.55
CA LEU A 156 -17.58 15.53 -14.93
C LEU A 156 -17.37 17.05 -14.98
N PRO A 157 -16.71 17.71 -14.02
CA PRO A 157 -16.46 19.16 -14.10
C PRO A 157 -15.62 19.56 -15.32
N PHE A 158 -14.64 18.72 -15.70
CA PHE A 158 -13.81 18.97 -16.87
C PHE A 158 -14.61 18.81 -18.17
N GLU A 159 -15.39 17.75 -18.27
CA GLU A 159 -16.24 17.49 -19.45
C GLU A 159 -17.24 18.63 -19.66
N ILE A 160 -17.89 19.11 -18.59
CA ILE A 160 -18.80 20.27 -18.65
C ILE A 160 -18.04 21.52 -19.10
N ALA A 161 -16.86 21.79 -18.53
CA ALA A 161 -16.07 22.97 -18.88
C ALA A 161 -15.58 22.89 -20.35
N ILE A 162 -15.16 21.72 -20.82
CA ILE A 162 -14.77 21.49 -22.22
C ILE A 162 -15.96 21.73 -23.16
N ALA A 163 -17.15 21.23 -22.82
CA ALA A 163 -18.35 21.42 -23.61
C ALA A 163 -18.78 22.92 -23.70
N VAL A 164 -18.62 23.64 -22.58
CA VAL A 164 -18.94 25.08 -22.54
C VAL A 164 -17.95 25.92 -23.33
N LEU A 165 -16.64 25.62 -23.19
CA LEU A 165 -15.57 26.39 -23.85
C LEU A 165 -15.36 25.97 -25.31
N GLY A 166 -15.63 24.72 -25.65
CA GLY A 166 -15.52 24.20 -27.01
C GLY A 166 -16.66 24.61 -27.93
N GLY A 167 -17.72 25.17 -27.37
CA GLY A 167 -18.73 25.95 -28.13
C GLY A 167 -19.54 25.21 -29.16
N GLU A 168 -19.65 23.85 -29.15
CA GLU A 168 -20.64 23.20 -30.04
C GLU A 168 -20.90 21.73 -29.67
N PHE A 169 -22.15 21.43 -29.40
CA PHE A 169 -22.79 20.15 -29.66
C PHE A 169 -22.98 19.93 -31.16
N THR A 170 -21.99 20.26 -31.98
CA THR A 170 -22.09 20.01 -33.42
C THR A 170 -21.33 18.77 -33.78
N SER A 171 -22.03 17.88 -34.45
CA SER A 171 -21.70 16.55 -34.91
C SER A 171 -20.61 16.47 -36.02
N GLN A 172 -19.65 17.36 -36.02
CA GLN A 172 -18.46 17.28 -36.87
C GLN A 172 -17.22 17.36 -35.99
N GLU A 173 -16.55 16.24 -35.89
CA GLU A 173 -15.31 16.11 -35.16
C GLU A 173 -14.26 17.11 -35.65
N PRO A 174 -13.82 18.09 -34.84
CA PRO A 174 -12.54 18.71 -35.09
C PRO A 174 -11.48 17.75 -34.57
N LEU A 175 -10.69 17.15 -35.45
CA LEU A 175 -9.50 16.35 -35.14
C LEU A 175 -8.44 17.13 -34.36
N VAL A 176 -8.63 18.42 -34.18
CA VAL A 176 -7.79 19.32 -33.37
C VAL A 176 -8.71 20.33 -32.68
N GLN A 177 -8.84 20.22 -31.34
CA GLN A 177 -9.40 21.29 -30.52
C GLN A 177 -8.34 22.36 -30.38
N ASP A 178 -8.63 23.57 -30.86
CA ASP A 178 -7.73 24.72 -30.71
C ASP A 178 -8.11 25.56 -29.46
N GLY A 179 -7.12 26.19 -28.82
CA GLY A 179 -7.33 27.15 -27.77
C GLY A 179 -7.56 26.56 -26.36
N PRO A 180 -8.39 27.22 -25.53
CA PRO A 180 -8.57 26.86 -24.12
C PRO A 180 -9.15 25.47 -23.88
N ALA A 181 -9.99 24.97 -24.80
CA ALA A 181 -10.58 23.64 -24.71
C ALA A 181 -9.54 22.53 -24.85
N ALA A 182 -8.55 22.70 -25.75
CA ALA A 182 -7.43 21.76 -25.91
C ALA A 182 -6.57 21.66 -24.65
N ILE A 183 -6.26 22.79 -24.03
CA ILE A 183 -5.51 22.84 -22.77
C ILE A 183 -6.29 22.11 -21.67
N LEU A 184 -7.57 22.38 -21.56
CA LEU A 184 -8.42 21.77 -20.55
C LEU A 184 -8.55 20.26 -20.74
N THR A 185 -8.60 19.77 -21.98
CA THR A 185 -8.60 18.34 -22.31
C THR A 185 -7.29 17.66 -21.83
N VAL A 186 -6.14 18.29 -22.09
CA VAL A 186 -4.86 17.78 -21.61
C VAL A 186 -4.80 17.76 -20.08
N VAL A 187 -5.23 18.85 -19.42
CA VAL A 187 -5.26 18.93 -17.96
C VAL A 187 -6.20 17.88 -17.37
N SER A 188 -7.42 17.73 -17.94
CA SER A 188 -8.36 16.68 -17.54
C SER A 188 -7.73 15.29 -17.64
N GLY A 189 -7.08 14.97 -18.76
CA GLY A 189 -6.40 13.70 -18.95
C GLY A 189 -5.30 13.44 -17.91
N LEU A 190 -4.50 14.46 -17.59
CA LEU A 190 -3.46 14.35 -16.55
C LEU A 190 -4.06 14.15 -15.16
N VAL A 191 -5.11 14.89 -14.81
CA VAL A 191 -5.80 14.73 -13.52
C VAL A 191 -6.41 13.33 -13.41
N GLN A 192 -7.11 12.86 -14.44
CA GLN A 192 -7.70 11.53 -14.47
C GLN A 192 -6.63 10.44 -14.37
N GLN A 193 -5.48 10.62 -15.03
CA GLN A 193 -4.35 9.68 -14.92
C GLN A 193 -3.82 9.59 -13.50
N LEU A 194 -3.63 10.73 -12.82
CA LEU A 194 -3.17 10.76 -11.43
C LEU A 194 -4.19 10.12 -10.47
N VAL A 195 -5.47 10.43 -10.66
CA VAL A 195 -6.57 9.78 -9.90
C VAL A 195 -6.60 8.28 -10.17
N GLY A 196 -6.44 7.88 -11.42
CA GLY A 196 -6.36 6.46 -11.82
C GLY A 196 -5.21 5.72 -11.14
N VAL A 197 -4.02 6.32 -11.09
CA VAL A 197 -2.88 5.75 -10.34
C VAL A 197 -3.22 5.64 -8.86
N PHE A 198 -3.75 6.70 -8.23
CA PHE A 198 -4.10 6.69 -6.81
C PHE A 198 -5.12 5.61 -6.46
N LEU A 199 -6.23 5.55 -7.19
CA LEU A 199 -7.26 4.54 -7.00
C LEU A 199 -6.76 3.13 -7.33
N GLY A 200 -5.87 3.01 -8.33
CA GLY A 200 -5.22 1.77 -8.71
C GLY A 200 -4.40 1.16 -7.58
N LEU A 201 -3.66 2.00 -6.82
CA LEU A 201 -2.90 1.53 -5.64
C LEU A 201 -3.83 0.97 -4.56
N GLY A 202 -4.95 1.67 -4.30
CA GLY A 202 -5.98 1.20 -3.38
C GLY A 202 -6.63 -0.10 -3.86
N ALA A 203 -6.90 -0.21 -5.18
CA ALA A 203 -7.44 -1.42 -5.78
C ALA A 203 -6.50 -2.62 -5.63
N ILE A 204 -5.20 -2.44 -5.86
CA ILE A 204 -4.19 -3.47 -5.66
C ILE A 204 -4.21 -3.95 -4.20
N ARG A 205 -4.22 -3.02 -3.24
CA ARG A 205 -4.25 -3.35 -1.82
C ARG A 205 -5.51 -4.13 -1.44
N PHE A 206 -6.67 -3.67 -1.89
CA PHE A 206 -7.95 -4.33 -1.69
C PHE A 206 -7.94 -5.77 -2.23
N GLN A 207 -7.39 -5.98 -3.43
CA GLN A 207 -7.29 -7.32 -4.04
C GLN A 207 -6.28 -8.23 -3.33
N LEU A 208 -5.12 -7.68 -2.90
CA LEU A 208 -4.15 -8.41 -2.09
C LEU A 208 -4.76 -8.85 -0.75
N ASN A 209 -5.59 -8.01 -0.12
CA ASN A 209 -6.29 -8.34 1.11
C ASN A 209 -7.27 -9.49 0.91
N HIS A 210 -8.00 -9.53 -0.22
CA HIS A 210 -8.86 -10.67 -0.57
C HIS A 210 -8.04 -11.95 -0.77
N LEU A 211 -6.92 -11.86 -1.48
CA LEU A 211 -6.06 -13.01 -1.73
C LEU A 211 -5.42 -13.55 -0.44
N ARG A 212 -5.08 -12.68 0.50
CA ARG A 212 -4.46 -13.04 1.78
C ARG A 212 -5.47 -13.34 2.89
N ARG A 213 -6.76 -13.41 2.58
CA ARG A 213 -7.85 -13.56 3.56
C ARG A 213 -7.81 -12.55 4.72
N SER A 214 -7.22 -11.40 4.48
CA SER A 214 -7.33 -10.24 5.37
C SER A 214 -8.75 -9.65 5.27
N THR A 215 -9.11 -8.73 6.16
CA THR A 215 -10.40 -8.02 6.08
C THR A 215 -10.32 -6.89 5.06
N PRO A 216 -10.70 -7.12 3.78
CA PRO A 216 -10.67 -6.06 2.79
C PRO A 216 -11.74 -5.02 3.11
N ALA A 217 -11.38 -3.75 3.03
CA ALA A 217 -12.28 -2.64 3.32
C ALA A 217 -12.29 -1.63 2.16
N ILE A 218 -13.42 -0.94 1.96
CA ILE A 218 -13.51 0.10 0.94
C ILE A 218 -12.53 1.24 1.24
N SER A 219 -12.21 1.47 2.52
CA SER A 219 -11.16 2.42 2.94
C SER A 219 -9.78 2.12 2.34
N ASP A 220 -9.52 0.87 1.90
CA ASP A 220 -8.26 0.50 1.23
C ASP A 220 -8.01 1.35 -0.04
N LEU A 221 -9.08 1.84 -0.71
CA LEU A 221 -8.99 2.76 -1.83
C LEU A 221 -8.17 4.01 -1.53
N PHE A 222 -8.24 4.50 -0.30
CA PHE A 222 -7.60 5.74 0.12
C PHE A 222 -6.23 5.54 0.76
N THR A 223 -5.76 4.31 0.86
CA THR A 223 -4.47 3.97 1.49
C THR A 223 -3.26 4.13 0.57
N GLY A 224 -3.47 4.51 -0.69
CA GLY A 224 -2.41 4.72 -1.70
C GLY A 224 -1.48 5.91 -1.42
N GLY A 225 -1.88 6.86 -0.54
CA GLY A 225 -1.19 8.12 -0.31
C GLY A 225 0.32 8.01 -0.05
N PRO A 226 0.80 7.19 0.91
CA PRO A 226 2.22 7.08 1.23
C PRO A 226 3.09 6.58 0.07
N HIS A 227 2.52 5.83 -0.86
CA HIS A 227 3.23 5.22 -1.99
C HIS A 227 2.95 5.91 -3.33
N PHE A 228 2.09 6.93 -3.32
CA PHE A 228 1.58 7.58 -4.52
C PHE A 228 2.69 8.14 -5.40
N LEU A 229 3.63 8.89 -4.82
CA LEU A 229 4.71 9.49 -5.59
C LEU A 229 5.63 8.44 -6.23
N ASN A 230 5.96 7.37 -5.48
CA ASN A 230 6.76 6.27 -6.01
C ASN A 230 6.03 5.56 -7.15
N ALA A 231 4.72 5.37 -7.02
CA ALA A 231 3.91 4.73 -8.06
C ALA A 231 3.78 5.60 -9.31
N VAL A 232 3.61 6.91 -9.17
CA VAL A 232 3.58 7.85 -10.31
C VAL A 232 4.91 7.83 -11.05
N ILE A 233 6.04 7.92 -10.34
CA ILE A 233 7.37 7.86 -10.95
C ILE A 233 7.59 6.49 -11.63
N ALA A 234 7.24 5.40 -10.97
CA ALA A 234 7.34 4.07 -11.55
C ALA A 234 6.49 3.92 -12.82
N TYR A 235 5.27 4.48 -12.81
CA TYR A 235 4.39 4.49 -13.97
C TYR A 235 4.98 5.31 -15.15
N ILE A 236 5.54 6.48 -14.87
CA ILE A 236 6.20 7.30 -15.90
C ILE A 236 7.38 6.56 -16.51
N LEU A 237 8.24 5.96 -15.67
CA LEU A 237 9.39 5.19 -16.15
C LEU A 237 8.94 3.94 -16.94
N PHE A 238 7.89 3.26 -16.50
CA PHE A 238 7.26 2.16 -17.21
C PHE A 238 6.76 2.61 -18.59
N ALA A 239 5.95 3.69 -18.63
CA ALA A 239 5.40 4.22 -19.87
C ALA A 239 6.51 4.62 -20.85
N LEU A 240 7.55 5.29 -20.36
CA LEU A 240 8.70 5.68 -21.18
C LEU A 240 9.43 4.45 -21.76
N ALA A 241 9.68 3.43 -20.94
CA ALA A 241 10.32 2.20 -21.39
C ALA A 241 9.49 1.46 -22.45
N VAL A 242 8.16 1.40 -22.26
CA VAL A 242 7.25 0.78 -23.23
C VAL A 242 7.19 1.57 -24.53
N VAL A 243 7.07 2.91 -24.46
CA VAL A 243 7.05 3.76 -25.66
C VAL A 243 8.34 3.64 -26.45
N ILE A 244 9.49 3.69 -25.80
CA ILE A 244 10.80 3.47 -26.47
C ILE A 244 10.83 2.09 -27.12
N GLY A 245 10.38 1.05 -26.41
CA GLY A 245 10.30 -0.31 -26.95
C GLY A 245 9.41 -0.42 -28.18
N LEU A 246 8.23 0.23 -28.17
CA LEU A 246 7.29 0.23 -29.29
C LEU A 246 7.79 1.03 -30.51
N VAL A 247 8.48 2.17 -30.25
CA VAL A 247 9.08 2.98 -31.32
C VAL A 247 10.22 2.22 -32.02
N LEU A 248 11.01 1.47 -31.24
CA LEU A 248 12.06 0.63 -31.81
C LEU A 248 11.48 -0.52 -32.63
N LEU A 249 10.62 -1.31 -32.03
CA LEU A 249 9.89 -2.41 -32.68
C LEU A 249 8.68 -2.80 -31.78
N ILE A 250 7.57 -3.20 -32.38
CA ILE A 250 6.34 -3.58 -31.66
C ILE A 250 6.58 -4.76 -30.70
N ILE A 251 7.31 -5.79 -31.15
CA ILE A 251 7.56 -7.00 -30.36
C ILE A 251 8.36 -6.70 -29.06
N PRO A 252 9.51 -5.98 -29.10
CA PRO A 252 10.20 -5.56 -27.88
C PRO A 252 9.35 -4.68 -26.96
N GLY A 253 8.53 -3.78 -27.50
CA GLY A 253 7.64 -2.95 -26.70
C GLY A 253 6.62 -3.79 -25.91
N ILE A 254 5.96 -4.75 -26.56
CA ILE A 254 5.05 -5.70 -25.91
C ILE A 254 5.79 -6.54 -24.87
N TYR A 255 6.99 -7.00 -25.17
CA TYR A 255 7.81 -7.78 -24.23
C TYR A 255 8.14 -6.97 -22.97
N ILE A 256 8.57 -5.72 -23.12
CA ILE A 256 8.85 -4.81 -21.99
C ILE A 256 7.58 -4.56 -21.17
N MET A 257 6.45 -4.30 -21.83
CA MET A 257 5.16 -4.08 -21.18
C MET A 257 4.77 -5.26 -20.28
N ILE A 258 4.92 -6.50 -20.76
CA ILE A 258 4.59 -7.71 -20.01
C ILE A 258 5.56 -7.91 -18.84
N ARG A 259 6.86 -7.70 -19.07
CA ARG A 259 7.90 -7.87 -18.07
C ARG A 259 7.78 -6.89 -16.92
N LEU A 260 7.32 -5.69 -17.18
CA LEU A 260 7.16 -4.64 -16.19
C LEU A 260 5.72 -4.53 -15.64
N ALA A 261 4.77 -5.35 -16.11
CA ALA A 261 3.36 -5.28 -15.71
C ALA A 261 3.14 -5.27 -14.16
N PRO A 262 3.80 -6.12 -13.34
CA PRO A 262 3.56 -6.16 -11.90
C PRO A 262 4.23 -5.03 -11.09
N HIS A 263 4.89 -4.05 -11.71
CA HIS A 263 5.63 -3.00 -10.99
C HIS A 263 4.78 -2.25 -9.94
N GLN A 264 3.52 -1.92 -10.26
CA GLN A 264 2.65 -1.22 -9.30
C GLN A 264 2.28 -2.09 -8.10
N ILE A 265 2.09 -3.40 -8.31
CA ILE A 265 1.81 -4.34 -7.23
C ILE A 265 3.02 -4.37 -6.26
N LEU A 266 4.24 -4.38 -6.79
CA LEU A 266 5.48 -4.34 -6.00
C LEU A 266 5.64 -3.05 -5.19
N VAL A 267 5.26 -1.90 -5.76
CA VAL A 267 5.25 -0.62 -5.01
C VAL A 267 4.32 -0.68 -3.81
N VAL A 268 3.12 -1.27 -3.97
CA VAL A 268 2.12 -1.37 -2.89
C VAL A 268 2.49 -2.46 -1.88
N ASP A 269 2.83 -3.64 -2.39
CA ASP A 269 3.01 -4.84 -1.58
C ASP A 269 4.32 -4.83 -0.79
N ARG A 270 5.39 -4.36 -1.43
CA ARG A 270 6.75 -4.34 -0.88
C ARG A 270 7.27 -2.96 -0.51
N ARG A 271 6.44 -1.92 -0.68
CA ARG A 271 6.82 -0.52 -0.44
C ARG A 271 8.10 -0.10 -1.18
N MET A 272 8.36 -0.72 -2.32
CA MET A 272 9.57 -0.49 -3.11
C MET A 272 9.59 0.92 -3.72
N GLY A 273 10.81 1.45 -3.88
CA GLY A 273 11.04 2.62 -4.70
C GLY A 273 10.77 2.36 -6.19
N PRO A 274 10.61 3.41 -7.02
CA PRO A 274 10.17 3.26 -8.41
C PRO A 274 11.10 2.41 -9.26
N ILE A 275 12.42 2.62 -9.17
CA ILE A 275 13.42 1.87 -9.93
C ILE A 275 13.55 0.44 -9.41
N GLU A 276 13.48 0.27 -8.11
CA GLU A 276 13.55 -1.02 -7.45
C GLU A 276 12.35 -1.90 -7.86
N ALA A 277 11.13 -1.36 -7.85
CA ALA A 277 9.93 -2.05 -8.30
C ALA A 277 10.01 -2.49 -9.76
N LEU A 278 10.57 -1.67 -10.66
CA LEU A 278 10.78 -2.05 -12.05
C LEU A 278 11.82 -3.17 -12.20
N LYS A 279 12.94 -3.11 -11.47
CA LYS A 279 13.95 -4.17 -11.45
C LYS A 279 13.39 -5.49 -10.89
N ALA A 280 12.67 -5.41 -9.79
CA ALA A 280 12.02 -6.56 -9.16
C ALA A 280 10.96 -7.17 -10.10
N SER A 281 10.13 -6.34 -10.75
CA SER A 281 9.17 -6.76 -11.76
C SER A 281 9.84 -7.54 -12.89
N TRP A 282 10.96 -7.02 -13.40
CA TRP A 282 11.76 -7.70 -14.42
C TRP A 282 12.29 -9.04 -13.95
N SER A 283 12.72 -9.15 -12.71
CA SER A 283 13.24 -10.38 -12.11
C SER A 283 12.16 -11.44 -11.95
N ILE A 284 11.05 -11.14 -11.28
CA ILE A 284 9.99 -12.13 -10.97
C ILE A 284 9.26 -12.65 -12.20
N THR A 285 9.23 -11.85 -13.29
CA THR A 285 8.58 -12.25 -14.56
C THR A 285 9.50 -13.07 -15.46
N GLN A 286 10.76 -13.26 -15.09
CA GLN A 286 11.70 -14.05 -15.89
C GLN A 286 11.24 -15.51 -15.99
N GLY A 287 11.13 -16.03 -17.21
CA GLY A 287 10.62 -17.39 -17.48
C GLY A 287 9.10 -17.53 -17.43
N ASN A 288 8.35 -16.47 -17.05
CA ASN A 288 6.89 -16.48 -16.96
C ASN A 288 6.19 -15.67 -18.09
N VAL A 289 6.95 -15.14 -19.05
CA VAL A 289 6.41 -14.25 -20.10
C VAL A 289 5.30 -14.93 -20.88
N LEU A 290 5.48 -16.18 -21.30
CA LEU A 290 4.47 -16.93 -22.05
C LEU A 290 3.21 -17.18 -21.23
N SER A 291 3.36 -17.52 -19.93
CA SER A 291 2.22 -17.67 -19.02
C SER A 291 1.49 -16.35 -18.81
N LEU A 292 2.20 -15.22 -18.72
CA LEU A 292 1.59 -13.89 -18.60
C LEU A 292 0.83 -13.50 -19.88
N ILE A 293 1.37 -13.82 -21.06
CA ILE A 293 0.66 -13.65 -22.32
C ILE A 293 -0.61 -14.53 -22.32
N GLY A 294 -0.48 -15.80 -21.93
CA GLY A 294 -1.59 -16.72 -21.80
C GLY A 294 -2.68 -16.20 -20.86
N LEU A 295 -2.29 -15.68 -19.70
CA LEU A 295 -3.22 -15.09 -18.74
C LEU A 295 -3.92 -13.86 -19.33
N GLY A 296 -3.18 -12.98 -20.01
CA GLY A 296 -3.75 -11.82 -20.70
C GLY A 296 -4.74 -12.22 -21.79
N LEU A 297 -4.39 -13.21 -22.63
CA LEU A 297 -5.27 -13.71 -23.68
C LEU A 297 -6.53 -14.37 -23.12
N MET A 298 -6.40 -15.23 -22.10
CA MET A 298 -7.55 -15.85 -21.43
C MET A 298 -8.41 -14.78 -20.75
N GLY A 299 -7.80 -13.78 -20.10
CA GLY A 299 -8.52 -12.65 -19.52
C GLY A 299 -9.31 -11.88 -20.59
N LEU A 300 -8.71 -11.62 -21.76
CA LEU A 300 -9.41 -10.99 -22.87
C LEU A 300 -10.61 -11.83 -23.34
N LEU A 301 -10.44 -13.14 -23.51
CA LEU A 301 -11.53 -14.03 -23.90
C LEU A 301 -12.66 -14.06 -22.86
N ILE A 302 -12.34 -14.06 -21.56
CA ILE A 302 -13.33 -13.99 -20.47
C ILE A 302 -14.10 -12.67 -20.52
N VAL A 303 -13.42 -11.55 -20.73
CA VAL A 303 -14.06 -10.21 -20.84
C VAL A 303 -14.92 -10.13 -22.09
N LEU A 304 -14.45 -10.63 -23.24
CA LEU A 304 -15.24 -10.71 -24.47
C LEU A 304 -16.49 -11.58 -24.28
N GLY A 305 -16.35 -12.75 -23.65
CA GLY A 305 -17.48 -13.61 -23.31
C GLY A 305 -18.49 -12.90 -22.39
N GLY A 306 -17.99 -12.16 -21.38
CA GLY A 306 -18.82 -11.35 -20.50
C GLY A 306 -19.57 -10.23 -21.23
N THR A 307 -18.93 -9.62 -22.23
CA THR A 307 -19.56 -8.61 -23.09
C THR A 307 -20.66 -9.22 -23.95
N LEU A 308 -20.40 -10.38 -24.56
CA LEU A 308 -21.40 -11.12 -25.36
C LEU A 308 -22.59 -11.57 -24.52
N ALA A 309 -22.42 -11.82 -23.23
CA ALA A 309 -23.50 -12.09 -22.28
C ALA A 309 -24.26 -10.82 -21.84
N LEU A 310 -24.52 -9.92 -22.77
CA LEU A 310 -25.29 -8.65 -22.58
C LEU A 310 -24.69 -7.75 -21.49
N LEU A 311 -23.37 -7.68 -21.38
CA LEU A 311 -22.63 -6.90 -20.37
C LEU A 311 -22.81 -7.42 -18.92
N VAL A 312 -23.86 -8.21 -18.64
CA VAL A 312 -24.08 -8.79 -17.30
C VAL A 312 -22.90 -9.69 -16.89
N GLY A 313 -22.31 -10.40 -17.87
CA GLY A 313 -21.14 -11.24 -17.62
C GLY A 313 -19.91 -10.46 -17.16
N LEU A 314 -19.81 -9.16 -17.46
CA LEU A 314 -18.69 -8.31 -17.02
C LEU A 314 -18.63 -8.16 -15.49
N ILE A 315 -19.77 -8.28 -14.83
CA ILE A 315 -19.88 -8.24 -13.36
C ILE A 315 -18.97 -9.29 -12.71
N TRP A 316 -18.85 -10.47 -13.32
CA TRP A 316 -17.96 -11.55 -12.87
C TRP A 316 -16.61 -11.53 -13.59
N ALA A 317 -16.60 -11.22 -14.88
CA ALA A 317 -15.41 -11.29 -15.70
C ALA A 317 -14.31 -10.32 -15.24
N ILE A 318 -14.67 -9.06 -14.98
CA ILE A 318 -13.71 -8.03 -14.59
C ILE A 318 -13.02 -8.36 -13.26
N PRO A 319 -13.73 -8.60 -12.13
CA PRO A 319 -13.07 -8.93 -10.87
C PRO A 319 -12.24 -10.21 -10.96
N THR A 320 -12.74 -11.24 -11.67
CA THR A 320 -12.03 -12.51 -11.83
C THR A 320 -10.69 -12.32 -12.52
N VAL A 321 -10.64 -11.57 -13.61
CA VAL A 321 -9.39 -11.31 -14.34
C VAL A 321 -8.41 -10.50 -13.51
N TYR A 322 -8.88 -9.45 -12.82
CA TYR A 322 -8.01 -8.66 -11.95
C TYR A 322 -7.43 -9.48 -10.78
N LEU A 323 -8.25 -10.29 -10.12
CA LEU A 323 -7.79 -11.18 -9.05
C LEU A 323 -6.83 -12.26 -9.57
N ALA A 324 -7.05 -12.78 -10.78
CA ALA A 324 -6.14 -13.72 -11.41
C ALA A 324 -4.75 -13.10 -11.68
N TRP A 325 -4.69 -11.82 -12.08
CA TRP A 325 -3.42 -11.10 -12.23
C TRP A 325 -2.69 -10.93 -10.90
N VAL A 326 -3.40 -10.59 -9.83
CA VAL A 326 -2.81 -10.48 -8.48
C VAL A 326 -2.37 -11.86 -7.97
N ALA A 327 -3.14 -12.91 -8.24
CA ALA A 327 -2.75 -14.29 -7.91
C ALA A 327 -1.49 -14.73 -8.68
N ALA A 328 -1.38 -14.40 -9.97
CA ALA A 328 -0.18 -14.68 -10.75
C ALA A 328 1.06 -13.96 -10.19
N TYR A 329 0.93 -12.67 -9.85
CA TYR A 329 1.98 -11.94 -9.15
C TYR A 329 2.37 -12.64 -7.84
N HIS A 330 1.38 -12.98 -7.00
CA HIS A 330 1.61 -13.60 -5.70
C HIS A 330 2.33 -14.95 -5.84
N THR A 331 1.94 -15.76 -6.82
CA THR A 331 2.61 -17.03 -7.10
C THR A 331 4.03 -16.81 -7.60
N MET A 332 4.27 -15.86 -8.51
CA MET A 332 5.62 -15.54 -9.00
C MET A 332 6.54 -15.07 -7.85
N ALA A 333 6.02 -14.26 -6.96
CA ALA A 333 6.79 -13.66 -5.87
C ALA A 333 7.02 -14.61 -4.69
N TYR A 334 6.01 -15.42 -4.32
CA TYR A 334 6.00 -16.20 -3.07
C TYR A 334 5.83 -17.72 -3.27
N GLY A 335 5.61 -18.18 -4.48
CA GLY A 335 5.36 -19.58 -4.80
C GLY A 335 3.90 -20.02 -4.66
N GLU A 336 3.58 -21.21 -5.20
CA GLU A 336 2.21 -21.75 -5.24
C GLU A 336 1.64 -22.08 -3.86
N ALA A 337 2.46 -22.50 -2.91
CA ALA A 337 2.02 -22.82 -1.56
C ALA A 337 1.27 -21.66 -0.89
N SER A 338 1.54 -20.43 -1.31
CA SER A 338 0.88 -19.23 -0.83
C SER A 338 -0.59 -19.11 -1.27
N LEU A 339 -1.02 -19.86 -2.29
CA LEU A 339 -2.41 -19.90 -2.79
C LEU A 339 -3.21 -21.11 -2.31
N SER A 340 -2.57 -22.12 -1.72
CA SER A 340 -3.21 -23.39 -1.33
C SER A 340 -4.37 -23.23 -0.34
N GLN A 341 -4.46 -22.10 0.33
CA GLN A 341 -5.57 -21.77 1.25
C GLN A 341 -6.91 -21.50 0.55
N HIS A 342 -6.95 -21.41 -0.78
CA HIS A 342 -8.17 -21.13 -1.57
C HIS A 342 -8.73 -22.36 -2.29
N GLU A 343 -8.14 -23.55 -2.11
CA GLU A 343 -8.54 -24.80 -2.76
C GLU A 343 -9.53 -25.64 -1.94
N GLY A 344 -10.16 -25.09 -0.89
CA GLY A 344 -11.11 -25.75 -0.01
C GLY A 344 -12.56 -25.33 -0.23
#